data_503085d924c3a64d48d11f9a33d36cb9
#
_entry.id   503085d924c3a64d48d11f9a33d36cb9
#
_cell.length_a   1.000
_cell.length_b   1.000
_cell.length_c   1.000
_cell.angle_alpha   90.00
_cell.angle_beta   90.00
_cell.angle_gamma   90.00
#
_symmetry.space_group_name_H-M   'P 1'
#
loop_
_entity.id
_entity.type
_entity.pdbx_description
1 polymer ?
#
loop_
_entity_poly.entity_id
_entity_poly.type
_entity_poly.pdbx_seq_one_letter_code
_entity_poly.pdbx_strand_id
1 'polypeptide(L)'
;MPWESRTVEEQRKEFAQAAMSCTNFSALCREYGITRKTGQKWVERYASGQSMSNVSRRPHTSPYKTPEDMEMLILQVRADNPGWGARTIQDVLVKAGYMNVPCAKTVNNILKRHGCIAPEESQKRKPFIRFEKELCNQMWQADFKGEFRMIDNNYCYPLDILDDHSRFAIKVEPRLSTANVVIPVFTEAFREFGLPNSILTDNGAQFAGFKKGYTKFERWLMDLDIQPIHGRIKHPQTQGKIERFHRTMKQELLKHTPISDIDDAAIKLAAWKDKYNNIRPHEALGMKRPSEVYTPSQRQYSENIPKFEYGGEYHVIRVNSWGYVRFDRWQIYLSETMIDQYIEFRPSSDGESFVACYRNFKIAEFDTADGHLIHRSISRL
;
A
#
# COMPACT_ATOMS: atom_id res chain seq x y z
N MET A 1 35.44 -39.99 -14.20
CA MET A 1 34.31 -40.79 -13.70
C MET A 1 33.53 -39.92 -12.74
N PRO A 2 32.25 -39.65 -12.96
CA PRO A 2 31.47 -38.92 -11.96
C PRO A 2 31.30 -39.85 -10.75
N TRP A 3 31.56 -39.30 -9.56
CA TRP A 3 31.35 -39.98 -8.29
C TRP A 3 29.85 -40.20 -8.11
N GLU A 4 29.36 -41.41 -8.15
CA GLU A 4 28.00 -41.75 -7.78
C GLU A 4 27.85 -41.52 -6.28
N SER A 5 27.10 -40.46 -5.91
CA SER A 5 26.71 -40.21 -4.52
C SER A 5 25.64 -41.25 -4.13
N ARG A 6 26.08 -42.33 -3.45
CA ARG A 6 25.16 -43.35 -2.93
C ARG A 6 24.26 -42.73 -1.87
N THR A 7 22.97 -43.00 -1.98
CA THR A 7 22.00 -42.57 -0.96
C THR A 7 22.23 -43.34 0.34
N VAL A 8 21.83 -42.74 1.46
CA VAL A 8 21.90 -43.36 2.78
C VAL A 8 21.10 -44.69 2.82
N GLU A 9 20.06 -44.83 2.03
CA GLU A 9 19.23 -46.01 1.92
C GLU A 9 19.99 -47.15 1.19
N GLU A 10 20.70 -46.84 0.13
CA GLU A 10 21.54 -47.77 -0.60
C GLU A 10 22.69 -48.29 0.26
N GLN A 11 23.37 -47.40 0.98
CA GLN A 11 24.43 -47.79 1.92
C GLN A 11 23.92 -48.75 3.02
N ARG A 12 22.71 -48.52 3.53
CA ARG A 12 22.08 -49.40 4.53
C ARG A 12 21.68 -50.74 3.95
N LYS A 13 21.23 -50.81 2.70
CA LYS A 13 20.93 -52.06 1.99
C LYS A 13 22.20 -52.85 1.77
N GLU A 14 23.27 -52.22 1.27
CA GLU A 14 24.57 -52.86 1.07
C GLU A 14 25.13 -53.40 2.39
N PHE A 15 25.09 -52.61 3.46
CA PHE A 15 25.50 -53.09 4.79
C PHE A 15 24.71 -54.32 5.23
N ALA A 16 23.38 -54.30 5.11
CA ALA A 16 22.52 -55.40 5.52
C ALA A 16 22.77 -56.67 4.69
N GLN A 17 22.99 -56.54 3.37
CA GLN A 17 23.37 -57.64 2.49
C GLN A 17 24.72 -58.22 2.86
N ALA A 18 25.74 -57.39 3.07
CA ALA A 18 27.05 -57.82 3.51
C ALA A 18 27.01 -58.53 4.88
N ALA A 19 26.14 -58.08 5.77
CA ALA A 19 25.96 -58.66 7.08
C ALA A 19 25.37 -60.07 7.06
N MET A 20 24.63 -60.43 6.03
CA MET A 20 24.06 -61.82 5.87
C MET A 20 25.08 -62.83 5.53
N SER A 21 26.21 -62.44 4.96
CA SER A 21 27.30 -63.36 4.54
C SER A 21 28.58 -63.19 5.37
N CYS A 22 28.62 -62.25 6.31
CA CYS A 22 29.82 -61.90 7.06
C CYS A 22 30.09 -62.90 8.21
N THR A 23 31.37 -63.31 8.38
CA THR A 23 31.82 -64.12 9.50
C THR A 23 32.09 -63.29 10.78
N ASN A 24 32.34 -61.98 10.64
CA ASN A 24 32.62 -61.07 11.77
C ASN A 24 31.80 -59.79 11.69
N PHE A 25 30.59 -59.80 12.26
CA PHE A 25 29.65 -58.69 12.30
C PHE A 25 30.22 -57.43 12.96
N SER A 26 31.08 -57.60 13.99
CA SER A 26 31.67 -56.44 14.69
C SER A 26 32.73 -55.74 13.85
N ALA A 27 33.45 -56.45 13.00
CA ALA A 27 34.40 -55.87 12.06
C ALA A 27 33.67 -55.10 10.96
N LEU A 28 32.61 -55.66 10.40
CA LEU A 28 31.76 -55.00 9.40
C LEU A 28 31.13 -53.72 9.93
N CYS A 29 30.62 -53.70 11.18
CA CYS A 29 30.07 -52.47 11.77
C CYS A 29 31.15 -51.38 11.92
N ARG A 30 32.41 -51.74 12.23
CA ARG A 30 33.50 -50.77 12.30
C ARG A 30 33.87 -50.18 10.95
N GLU A 31 33.87 -51.03 9.92
CA GLU A 31 34.14 -50.61 8.55
C GLU A 31 33.12 -49.55 8.07
N TYR A 32 31.83 -49.75 8.37
CA TYR A 32 30.75 -48.83 8.04
C TYR A 32 30.60 -47.66 9.07
N GLY A 33 31.47 -47.59 10.08
CA GLY A 33 31.44 -46.52 11.09
C GLY A 33 30.17 -46.50 11.94
N ILE A 34 29.50 -47.63 12.14
CA ILE A 34 28.26 -47.72 12.92
C ILE A 34 28.43 -48.63 14.15
N THR A 35 27.58 -48.40 15.15
CA THR A 35 27.54 -49.27 16.33
C THR A 35 26.89 -50.63 15.99
N ARG A 36 27.28 -51.67 16.71
CA ARG A 36 26.69 -53.00 16.55
C ARG A 36 25.17 -53.02 16.71
N LYS A 37 24.64 -52.20 17.64
CA LYS A 37 23.20 -52.04 17.84
C LYS A 37 22.51 -51.39 16.61
N THR A 38 23.14 -50.40 16.00
CA THR A 38 22.66 -49.78 14.77
C THR A 38 22.69 -50.77 13.59
N GLY A 39 23.79 -51.52 13.47
CA GLY A 39 23.91 -52.56 12.45
C GLY A 39 22.82 -53.63 12.56
N GLN A 40 22.61 -54.14 13.77
CA GLN A 40 21.58 -55.14 14.04
C GLN A 40 20.18 -54.68 13.66
N LYS A 41 19.84 -53.45 14.01
CA LYS A 41 18.58 -52.81 13.60
C LYS A 41 18.38 -52.79 12.08
N TRP A 42 19.41 -52.47 11.30
CA TRP A 42 19.29 -52.41 9.85
C TRP A 42 19.21 -53.80 9.19
N VAL A 43 19.90 -54.81 9.74
CA VAL A 43 19.79 -56.21 9.29
C VAL A 43 18.37 -56.74 9.56
N GLU A 44 17.82 -56.53 10.75
CA GLU A 44 16.45 -56.93 11.11
C GLU A 44 15.41 -56.27 10.18
N ARG A 45 15.58 -54.99 9.88
CA ARG A 45 14.68 -54.28 8.95
C ARG A 45 14.76 -54.81 7.53
N TYR A 46 15.97 -55.12 7.08
CA TYR A 46 16.18 -55.69 5.76
C TYR A 46 15.56 -57.11 5.65
N ALA A 47 15.79 -57.94 6.65
CA ALA A 47 15.24 -59.28 6.72
C ALA A 47 13.70 -59.30 6.79
N SER A 48 13.10 -58.29 7.44
CA SER A 48 11.63 -58.16 7.53
C SER A 48 11.00 -57.40 6.34
N GLY A 49 11.78 -57.06 5.30
CA GLY A 49 11.26 -56.34 4.12
C GLY A 49 10.83 -54.88 4.37
N GLN A 50 11.23 -54.29 5.51
CA GLN A 50 10.87 -52.92 5.85
C GLN A 50 11.74 -51.90 5.09
N SER A 51 11.19 -50.70 4.93
CA SER A 51 11.95 -49.60 4.30
C SER A 51 13.22 -49.26 5.07
N MET A 52 14.34 -49.05 4.33
CA MET A 52 15.64 -48.64 4.86
C MET A 52 15.73 -47.12 5.09
N SER A 53 14.65 -46.40 4.81
CA SER A 53 14.54 -44.94 5.09
C SER A 53 14.41 -44.64 6.57
N ASN A 54 14.67 -43.37 6.93
CA ASN A 54 14.45 -42.92 8.30
C ASN A 54 12.96 -42.88 8.61
N VAL A 55 12.54 -43.57 9.65
CA VAL A 55 11.17 -43.43 10.18
C VAL A 55 11.03 -42.04 10.82
N SER A 56 9.92 -41.37 10.55
CA SER A 56 9.59 -40.10 11.19
C SER A 56 9.64 -40.24 12.73
N ARG A 57 10.36 -39.33 13.37
CA ARG A 57 10.43 -39.26 14.85
C ARG A 57 9.29 -38.43 15.42
N ARG A 58 8.34 -37.95 14.59
CA ARG A 58 7.19 -37.19 15.05
C ARG A 58 6.29 -38.11 15.91
N PRO A 59 5.82 -37.63 17.06
CA PRO A 59 4.81 -38.34 17.83
C PRO A 59 3.57 -38.62 16.97
N HIS A 60 2.98 -39.80 17.14
CA HIS A 60 1.74 -40.17 16.44
C HIS A 60 0.54 -39.34 16.95
N THR A 61 0.60 -38.87 18.18
CA THR A 61 -0.40 -37.99 18.80
C THR A 61 0.28 -36.71 19.25
N SER A 62 -0.37 -35.58 19.02
CA SER A 62 0.05 -34.27 19.53
C SER A 62 -1.10 -33.65 20.30
N PRO A 63 -1.04 -33.63 21.66
CA PRO A 63 -2.11 -33.09 22.49
C PRO A 63 -2.43 -31.62 22.20
N TYR A 64 -1.46 -30.87 21.67
CA TYR A 64 -1.57 -29.45 21.33
C TYR A 64 -1.80 -29.19 19.82
N LYS A 65 -2.18 -30.24 19.06
CA LYS A 65 -2.56 -30.03 17.66
C LYS A 65 -3.82 -29.17 17.60
N THR A 66 -3.83 -28.15 16.75
CA THR A 66 -5.03 -27.37 16.49
C THR A 66 -6.17 -28.31 16.06
N PRO A 67 -7.37 -28.20 16.65
CA PRO A 67 -8.53 -28.98 16.24
C PRO A 67 -8.84 -28.79 14.74
N GLU A 68 -9.38 -29.81 14.11
CA GLU A 68 -9.60 -29.84 12.67
C GLU A 68 -10.66 -28.79 12.23
N ASP A 69 -11.70 -28.60 13.04
CA ASP A 69 -12.72 -27.58 12.86
C ASP A 69 -12.12 -26.16 12.84
N MET A 70 -11.18 -25.88 13.74
CA MET A 70 -10.46 -24.61 13.78
C MET A 70 -9.53 -24.45 12.57
N GLU A 71 -8.87 -25.50 12.13
CA GLU A 71 -8.07 -25.45 10.90
C GLU A 71 -8.93 -25.16 9.68
N MET A 72 -10.09 -25.83 9.55
CA MET A 72 -11.04 -25.59 8.47
C MET A 72 -11.57 -24.16 8.50
N LEU A 73 -11.91 -23.63 9.68
CA LEU A 73 -12.33 -22.24 9.83
C LEU A 73 -11.26 -21.25 9.37
N ILE A 74 -9.99 -21.46 9.74
CA ILE A 74 -8.86 -20.64 9.30
C ILE A 74 -8.74 -20.65 7.77
N LEU A 75 -8.86 -21.83 7.15
CA LEU A 75 -8.81 -22.00 5.72
C LEU A 75 -9.99 -21.33 5.01
N GLN A 76 -11.18 -21.42 5.57
CA GLN A 76 -12.38 -20.78 5.06
C GLN A 76 -12.22 -19.25 5.09
N VAL A 77 -11.78 -18.67 6.22
CA VAL A 77 -11.53 -17.23 6.32
C VAL A 77 -10.47 -16.78 5.30
N ARG A 78 -9.44 -17.59 5.03
CA ARG A 78 -8.45 -17.29 4.00
C ARG A 78 -9.03 -17.35 2.59
N ALA A 79 -9.90 -18.31 2.30
CA ALA A 79 -10.57 -18.46 1.01
C ALA A 79 -11.51 -17.28 0.72
N ASP A 80 -12.30 -16.87 1.71
CA ASP A 80 -13.21 -15.72 1.63
C ASP A 80 -12.48 -14.38 1.56
N ASN A 81 -11.21 -14.36 1.99
CA ASN A 81 -10.38 -13.16 2.05
C ASN A 81 -8.99 -13.40 1.46
N PRO A 82 -8.86 -13.53 0.14
CA PRO A 82 -7.57 -13.71 -0.52
C PRO A 82 -6.59 -12.61 -0.12
N GLY A 83 -5.35 -12.98 0.19
CA GLY A 83 -4.33 -12.00 0.60
C GLY A 83 -4.27 -11.71 2.11
N TRP A 84 -5.24 -12.13 2.94
CA TRP A 84 -5.14 -11.93 4.39
C TRP A 84 -4.07 -12.82 5.02
N GLY A 85 -3.17 -12.17 5.78
CA GLY A 85 -2.09 -12.87 6.48
C GLY A 85 -2.54 -13.48 7.81
N ALA A 86 -1.69 -14.31 8.40
CA ALA A 86 -1.99 -15.04 9.63
C ALA A 86 -2.40 -14.14 10.81
N ARG A 87 -1.79 -12.94 10.96
CA ARG A 87 -2.16 -11.99 12.02
C ARG A 87 -3.57 -11.43 11.83
N THR A 88 -3.91 -11.09 10.59
CA THR A 88 -5.24 -10.58 10.24
C THR A 88 -6.31 -11.63 10.51
N ILE A 89 -6.08 -12.88 10.09
CA ILE A 89 -7.01 -14.01 10.31
C ILE A 89 -7.17 -14.26 11.80
N GLN A 90 -6.09 -14.32 12.56
CA GLN A 90 -6.15 -14.51 14.02
C GLN A 90 -6.97 -13.41 14.69
N ASP A 91 -6.70 -12.14 14.40
CA ASP A 91 -7.38 -11.00 15.02
C ASP A 91 -8.88 -11.02 14.74
N VAL A 92 -9.26 -11.31 13.49
CA VAL A 92 -10.68 -11.40 13.11
C VAL A 92 -11.40 -12.53 13.85
N LEU A 93 -10.79 -13.70 13.95
CA LEU A 93 -11.37 -14.85 14.67
C LEU A 93 -11.52 -14.56 16.17
N VAL A 94 -10.51 -13.93 16.78
CA VAL A 94 -10.58 -13.52 18.20
C VAL A 94 -11.70 -12.50 18.43
N LYS A 95 -11.79 -11.47 17.57
CA LYS A 95 -12.84 -10.45 17.66
C LYS A 95 -14.24 -10.98 17.35
N ALA A 96 -14.34 -12.04 16.56
CA ALA A 96 -15.60 -12.75 16.31
C ALA A 96 -16.02 -13.66 17.49
N GLY A 97 -15.21 -13.74 18.56
CA GLY A 97 -15.54 -14.50 19.77
C GLY A 97 -15.18 -15.98 19.72
N TYR A 98 -14.43 -16.44 18.71
CA TYR A 98 -13.98 -17.84 18.69
C TYR A 98 -13.00 -18.13 19.82
N MET A 99 -13.24 -19.24 20.53
CA MET A 99 -12.38 -19.69 21.62
C MET A 99 -11.16 -20.46 21.08
N ASN A 100 -10.04 -20.41 21.81
CA ASN A 100 -8.82 -21.18 21.53
C ASN A 100 -8.23 -20.92 20.14
N VAL A 101 -8.38 -19.69 19.58
CA VAL A 101 -7.78 -19.31 18.32
C VAL A 101 -6.25 -19.43 18.45
N PRO A 102 -5.55 -20.19 17.57
CA PRO A 102 -4.12 -20.38 17.67
C PRO A 102 -3.37 -19.07 17.37
N CYS A 103 -2.15 -18.96 17.89
CA CYS A 103 -1.30 -17.79 17.65
C CYS A 103 -0.96 -17.63 16.14
N ALA A 104 -0.63 -16.41 15.71
CA ALA A 104 -0.35 -16.10 14.30
C ALA A 104 0.72 -17.00 13.67
N LYS A 105 1.71 -17.48 14.45
CA LYS A 105 2.72 -18.43 13.96
C LYS A 105 2.10 -19.77 13.59
N THR A 106 1.20 -20.26 14.41
CA THR A 106 0.47 -21.53 14.16
C THR A 106 -0.48 -21.37 12.97
N VAL A 107 -1.24 -20.27 12.89
CA VAL A 107 -2.08 -19.94 11.72
C VAL A 107 -1.23 -19.92 10.44
N ASN A 108 -0.06 -19.25 10.46
CA ASN A 108 0.84 -19.23 9.31
C ASN A 108 1.34 -20.61 8.90
N ASN A 109 1.62 -21.48 9.87
CA ASN A 109 2.04 -22.87 9.59
C ASN A 109 0.89 -23.69 8.97
N ILE A 110 -0.35 -23.48 9.43
CA ILE A 110 -1.54 -24.10 8.84
C ILE A 110 -1.68 -23.67 7.38
N LEU A 111 -1.65 -22.36 7.11
CA LEU A 111 -1.75 -21.82 5.75
C LEU A 111 -0.64 -22.35 4.82
N LYS A 112 0.60 -22.45 5.32
CA LYS A 112 1.73 -23.03 4.55
C LYS A 112 1.51 -24.51 4.24
N ARG A 113 1.06 -25.28 5.23
CA ARG A 113 0.84 -26.73 5.08
C ARG A 113 -0.25 -27.04 4.04
N HIS A 114 -1.26 -26.15 3.94
CA HIS A 114 -2.34 -26.27 2.97
C HIS A 114 -2.08 -25.52 1.65
N GLY A 115 -0.83 -25.05 1.40
CA GLY A 115 -0.46 -24.40 0.14
C GLY A 115 -1.07 -23.03 -0.09
N CYS A 116 -1.63 -22.40 0.94
CA CYS A 116 -2.28 -21.08 0.84
C CYS A 116 -1.29 -19.91 0.76
N ILE A 117 0.01 -20.17 0.85
CA ILE A 117 1.08 -19.14 0.80
C ILE A 117 2.07 -19.53 -0.27
N ALA A 118 2.18 -18.72 -1.33
CA ALA A 118 3.19 -18.92 -2.37
C ALA A 118 4.61 -18.63 -1.82
N PRO A 119 5.64 -19.36 -2.28
CA PRO A 119 7.03 -19.13 -1.83
C PRO A 119 7.52 -17.70 -2.03
N GLU A 120 7.07 -17.03 -3.09
CA GLU A 120 7.41 -15.66 -3.46
C GLU A 120 6.84 -14.62 -2.48
N GLU A 121 5.73 -14.93 -1.79
CA GLU A 121 5.12 -14.05 -0.79
C GLU A 121 5.92 -14.02 0.53
N SER A 122 6.84 -14.97 0.72
CA SER A 122 7.61 -15.16 1.96
C SER A 122 8.83 -14.24 2.10
N GLN A 123 9.17 -13.41 1.12
CA GLN A 123 10.36 -12.56 1.16
C GLN A 123 10.22 -11.42 2.17
N LYS A 124 11.15 -11.35 3.12
CA LYS A 124 11.25 -10.25 4.10
C LYS A 124 11.68 -8.96 3.40
N ARG A 125 10.88 -7.90 3.51
CA ARG A 125 11.23 -6.56 3.04
C ARG A 125 11.90 -5.77 4.18
N LYS A 126 12.88 -4.90 3.83
CA LYS A 126 13.52 -4.01 4.79
C LYS A 126 12.49 -3.02 5.33
N PRO A 127 12.51 -2.72 6.65
CA PRO A 127 11.64 -1.69 7.21
C PRO A 127 12.08 -0.30 6.72
N PHE A 128 11.09 0.55 6.39
CA PHE A 128 11.30 1.96 6.05
C PHE A 128 10.94 2.85 7.24
N ILE A 129 11.60 4.01 7.36
CA ILE A 129 11.15 5.08 8.24
C ILE A 129 9.82 5.59 7.68
N ARG A 130 8.75 5.45 8.47
CA ARG A 130 7.40 5.85 8.05
C ARG A 130 7.21 7.33 8.34
N PHE A 131 6.90 8.10 7.30
CA PHE A 131 6.28 9.41 7.47
C PHE A 131 4.77 9.17 7.74
N GLU A 132 4.24 9.78 8.79
CA GLU A 132 2.84 9.64 9.19
C GLU A 132 2.34 10.93 9.82
N LYS A 133 1.16 11.38 9.40
CA LYS A 133 0.48 12.51 10.05
C LYS A 133 -0.11 12.08 11.38
N GLU A 134 -0.15 13.00 12.34
CA GLU A 134 -0.59 12.70 13.69
C GLU A 134 -2.12 12.59 13.84
N LEU A 135 -2.87 13.31 12.99
CA LEU A 135 -4.32 13.37 13.04
C LEU A 135 -4.96 13.11 11.67
N CYS A 136 -6.21 12.64 11.69
CA CYS A 136 -7.04 12.50 10.50
C CYS A 136 -7.21 13.84 9.80
N ASN A 137 -7.36 13.80 8.49
CA ASN A 137 -7.57 14.98 7.61
C ASN A 137 -6.45 16.03 7.62
N GLN A 138 -5.32 15.77 8.27
CA GLN A 138 -4.14 16.62 8.08
C GLN A 138 -3.59 16.48 6.65
N MET A 139 -3.67 15.27 6.09
CA MET A 139 -3.27 15.00 4.72
C MET A 139 -4.08 13.84 4.14
N TRP A 140 -4.62 14.04 2.95
CA TRP A 140 -5.08 12.94 2.11
C TRP A 140 -4.06 12.64 1.03
N GLN A 141 -3.87 11.38 0.70
CA GLN A 141 -3.08 10.93 -0.45
C GLN A 141 -4.04 10.54 -1.56
N ALA A 142 -3.75 10.99 -2.78
CA ALA A 142 -4.55 10.61 -3.94
C ALA A 142 -3.67 10.21 -5.11
N ASP A 143 -4.09 9.17 -5.81
CA ASP A 143 -3.37 8.63 -6.95
C ASP A 143 -4.30 7.79 -7.83
N PHE A 144 -3.98 7.73 -9.12
CA PHE A 144 -4.57 6.73 -10.00
C PHE A 144 -3.83 5.42 -9.85
N LYS A 145 -4.55 4.35 -9.50
CA LYS A 145 -3.95 3.02 -9.30
C LYS A 145 -3.18 2.50 -10.53
N GLY A 146 -3.34 3.12 -11.68
CA GLY A 146 -2.99 2.57 -12.97
C GLY A 146 -4.11 1.69 -13.53
N GLU A 147 -4.12 1.52 -14.84
CA GLU A 147 -5.20 0.80 -15.53
C GLU A 147 -5.22 -0.69 -15.23
N PHE A 148 -6.41 -1.26 -15.29
CA PHE A 148 -6.63 -2.68 -15.50
C PHE A 148 -7.71 -2.90 -16.56
N ARG A 149 -7.58 -4.01 -17.31
CA ARG A 149 -8.50 -4.34 -18.40
C ARG A 149 -9.71 -5.08 -17.83
N MET A 150 -10.89 -4.65 -18.23
CA MET A 150 -12.17 -5.29 -17.95
C MET A 150 -12.53 -6.33 -19.03
N ILE A 151 -13.57 -7.14 -18.79
CA ILE A 151 -13.99 -8.19 -19.74
C ILE A 151 -14.54 -7.59 -21.05
N ASP A 152 -15.19 -6.43 -20.98
CA ASP A 152 -15.67 -5.66 -22.13
C ASP A 152 -14.57 -5.04 -23.00
N ASN A 153 -13.30 -5.33 -22.68
CA ASN A 153 -12.08 -4.82 -23.30
C ASN A 153 -11.75 -3.34 -23.03
N ASN A 154 -12.57 -2.61 -22.29
CA ASN A 154 -12.24 -1.27 -21.84
C ASN A 154 -11.23 -1.31 -20.69
N TYR A 155 -10.52 -0.18 -20.49
CA TYR A 155 -9.64 0.01 -19.33
C TYR A 155 -10.35 0.79 -18.23
N CYS A 156 -10.17 0.37 -16.99
CA CYS A 156 -10.60 1.10 -15.82
C CYS A 156 -9.40 1.78 -15.16
N TYR A 157 -9.55 3.05 -14.79
CA TYR A 157 -8.57 3.90 -14.12
C TYR A 157 -9.11 4.33 -12.75
N PRO A 158 -8.98 3.54 -11.69
CA PRO A 158 -9.45 3.94 -10.37
C PRO A 158 -8.69 5.17 -9.85
N LEU A 159 -9.43 6.19 -9.44
CA LEU A 159 -8.90 7.31 -8.65
C LEU A 159 -9.17 7.02 -7.18
N ASP A 160 -8.09 6.85 -6.43
CA ASP A 160 -8.13 6.48 -5.03
C ASP A 160 -7.73 7.66 -4.14
N ILE A 161 -8.47 7.87 -3.05
CA ILE A 161 -8.19 8.89 -2.04
C ILE A 161 -8.13 8.22 -0.68
N LEU A 162 -7.02 8.40 0.03
CA LEU A 162 -6.73 7.75 1.31
C LEU A 162 -6.36 8.79 2.37
N ASP A 163 -6.91 8.70 3.57
CA ASP A 163 -6.43 9.49 4.70
C ASP A 163 -5.07 8.96 5.20
N ASP A 164 -4.10 9.86 5.35
CA ASP A 164 -2.71 9.50 5.69
C ASP A 164 -2.59 8.88 7.09
N HIS A 165 -3.32 9.39 8.08
CA HIS A 165 -3.25 8.92 9.46
C HIS A 165 -3.99 7.60 9.64
N SER A 166 -5.28 7.56 9.36
CA SER A 166 -6.17 6.42 9.64
C SER A 166 -6.10 5.30 8.61
N ARG A 167 -5.48 5.54 7.44
CA ARG A 167 -5.55 4.63 6.27
C ARG A 167 -6.97 4.45 5.73
N PHE A 168 -7.91 5.26 6.16
CA PHE A 168 -9.28 5.20 5.70
C PHE A 168 -9.35 5.55 4.21
N ALA A 169 -9.96 4.66 3.43
CA ALA A 169 -10.21 4.89 2.01
C ALA A 169 -11.41 5.84 1.87
N ILE A 170 -11.13 7.11 1.60
CA ILE A 170 -12.13 8.17 1.38
C ILE A 170 -12.93 7.86 0.12
N LYS A 171 -12.26 7.67 -1.02
CA LYS A 171 -12.85 7.29 -2.30
C LYS A 171 -12.03 6.20 -2.98
N VAL A 172 -12.73 5.34 -3.71
CA VAL A 172 -12.18 4.37 -4.67
C VAL A 172 -13.10 4.45 -5.87
N GLU A 173 -12.74 5.30 -6.82
CA GLU A 173 -13.67 5.70 -7.86
C GLU A 173 -13.22 5.19 -9.23
N PRO A 174 -13.89 4.18 -9.83
CA PRO A 174 -13.56 3.69 -11.17
C PRO A 174 -13.93 4.71 -12.24
N ARG A 175 -13.03 4.90 -13.21
CA ARG A 175 -13.23 5.78 -14.36
C ARG A 175 -12.72 5.14 -15.64
N LEU A 176 -13.33 5.48 -16.77
CA LEU A 176 -12.88 5.06 -18.11
C LEU A 176 -11.74 5.96 -18.65
N SER A 177 -11.49 7.08 -18.00
CA SER A 177 -10.46 8.04 -18.38
C SER A 177 -9.96 8.79 -17.16
N THR A 178 -8.74 9.29 -17.21
CA THR A 178 -8.15 10.16 -16.18
C THR A 178 -8.46 11.65 -16.42
N ALA A 179 -9.01 11.98 -17.60
CA ALA A 179 -9.25 13.37 -17.98
C ALA A 179 -10.50 13.95 -17.30
N ASN A 180 -10.38 15.16 -16.73
CA ASN A 180 -11.46 15.96 -16.14
C ASN A 180 -12.26 15.27 -15.01
N VAL A 181 -11.74 14.21 -14.41
CA VAL A 181 -12.43 13.44 -13.36
C VAL A 181 -12.04 13.82 -11.94
N VAL A 182 -10.88 14.46 -11.77
CA VAL A 182 -10.28 14.71 -10.45
C VAL A 182 -11.18 15.63 -9.61
N ILE A 183 -11.52 16.83 -10.12
CA ILE A 183 -12.34 17.81 -9.37
C ILE A 183 -13.71 17.24 -9.00
N PRO A 184 -14.49 16.61 -9.89
CA PRO A 184 -15.76 16.00 -9.52
C PRO A 184 -15.65 14.94 -8.41
N VAL A 185 -14.66 14.03 -8.47
CA VAL A 185 -14.47 12.99 -7.45
C VAL A 185 -14.12 13.62 -6.10
N PHE A 186 -13.22 14.63 -6.09
CA PHE A 186 -12.89 15.33 -4.85
C PHE A 186 -14.06 16.15 -4.31
N THR A 187 -14.90 16.73 -5.17
CA THR A 187 -16.11 17.45 -4.73
C THR A 187 -17.04 16.52 -3.95
N GLU A 188 -17.28 15.32 -4.47
CA GLU A 188 -18.07 14.31 -3.75
C GLU A 188 -17.41 13.91 -2.43
N ALA A 189 -16.09 13.69 -2.43
CA ALA A 189 -15.34 13.36 -1.22
C ALA A 189 -15.45 14.49 -0.16
N PHE A 190 -15.35 15.74 -0.59
CA PHE A 190 -15.45 16.89 0.32
C PHE A 190 -16.85 17.10 0.89
N ARG A 191 -17.90 16.83 0.10
CA ARG A 191 -19.29 16.88 0.59
C ARG A 191 -19.53 15.84 1.69
N GLU A 192 -18.97 14.66 1.53
CA GLU A 192 -19.18 13.52 2.44
C GLU A 192 -18.29 13.60 3.71
N PHE A 193 -17.02 13.97 3.57
CA PHE A 193 -16.02 13.86 4.63
C PHE A 193 -15.45 15.21 5.12
N GLY A 194 -15.82 16.33 4.48
CA GLY A 194 -15.23 17.66 4.76
C GLY A 194 -13.85 17.83 4.11
N LEU A 195 -13.21 18.97 4.40
CA LEU A 195 -11.97 19.40 3.75
C LEU A 195 -10.74 18.97 4.56
N PRO A 196 -9.72 18.33 3.94
CA PRO A 196 -8.43 18.09 4.57
C PRO A 196 -7.59 19.39 4.62
N ASN A 197 -6.48 19.38 5.38
CA ASN A 197 -5.54 20.50 5.39
C ASN A 197 -4.63 20.48 4.16
N SER A 198 -4.30 19.30 3.66
CA SER A 198 -3.43 19.14 2.48
C SER A 198 -3.79 17.87 1.68
N ILE A 199 -3.44 17.89 0.40
CA ILE A 199 -3.58 16.74 -0.49
C ILE A 199 -2.24 16.48 -1.14
N LEU A 200 -1.75 15.24 -0.97
CA LEU A 200 -0.53 14.73 -1.59
C LEU A 200 -0.89 13.92 -2.83
N THR A 201 -0.34 14.32 -3.98
CA THR A 201 -0.50 13.61 -5.26
C THR A 201 0.86 13.31 -5.89
N ASP A 202 0.86 12.51 -6.94
CA ASP A 202 1.98 12.43 -7.86
C ASP A 202 2.11 13.70 -8.72
N ASN A 203 3.10 13.69 -9.63
CA ASN A 203 3.33 14.78 -10.58
C ASN A 203 2.59 14.55 -11.92
N GLY A 204 1.53 13.74 -11.95
CA GLY A 204 0.71 13.54 -13.14
C GLY A 204 0.08 14.84 -13.63
N ALA A 205 -0.04 15.01 -14.95
CA ALA A 205 -0.54 16.25 -15.56
C ALA A 205 -1.95 16.64 -15.11
N GLN A 206 -2.73 15.71 -14.60
CA GLN A 206 -4.06 15.93 -14.02
C GLN A 206 -4.00 16.59 -12.64
N PHE A 207 -2.87 16.46 -11.92
CA PHE A 207 -2.67 16.99 -10.57
C PHE A 207 -1.73 18.20 -10.55
N ALA A 208 -0.62 18.15 -11.31
CA ALA A 208 0.49 19.11 -11.21
C ALA A 208 0.77 19.83 -12.53
N GLY A 209 0.91 21.14 -12.49
CA GLY A 209 1.11 22.02 -13.66
C GLY A 209 2.56 22.28 -14.06
N PHE A 210 3.50 21.50 -13.67
CA PHE A 210 4.96 21.54 -13.68
C PHE A 210 5.67 22.66 -14.51
N LYS A 211 5.47 22.75 -15.81
CA LYS A 211 6.18 23.72 -16.67
C LYS A 211 5.30 24.86 -17.18
N LYS A 212 3.99 24.70 -17.15
CA LYS A 212 2.99 25.61 -17.73
C LYS A 212 2.20 26.41 -16.68
N GLY A 213 2.69 26.51 -15.46
CA GLY A 213 1.99 27.17 -14.36
C GLY A 213 1.28 26.18 -13.44
N TYR A 214 0.08 26.49 -13.03
CA TYR A 214 -0.73 25.70 -12.10
C TYR A 214 -1.87 25.01 -12.83
N THR A 215 -2.29 23.83 -12.38
CA THR A 215 -3.50 23.17 -12.88
C THR A 215 -4.75 23.84 -12.31
N LYS A 216 -5.90 23.58 -12.94
CA LYS A 216 -7.21 23.98 -12.37
C LYS A 216 -7.44 23.33 -11.00
N PHE A 217 -6.94 22.10 -10.82
CA PHE A 217 -7.05 21.37 -9.56
C PHE A 217 -6.25 22.03 -8.44
N GLU A 218 -4.96 22.36 -8.67
CA GLU A 218 -4.13 23.07 -7.69
C GLU A 218 -4.75 24.42 -7.30
N ARG A 219 -5.20 25.21 -8.27
CA ARG A 219 -5.87 26.48 -8.00
C ARG A 219 -7.13 26.26 -7.15
N TRP A 220 -7.99 25.32 -7.53
CA TRP A 220 -9.22 25.03 -6.80
C TRP A 220 -8.95 24.56 -5.35
N LEU A 221 -7.91 23.77 -5.12
CA LEU A 221 -7.50 23.41 -3.75
C LEU A 221 -7.08 24.64 -2.94
N MET A 222 -6.31 25.56 -3.54
CA MET A 222 -5.92 26.82 -2.88
C MET A 222 -7.14 27.71 -2.61
N ASP A 223 -8.14 27.71 -3.50
CA ASP A 223 -9.41 28.41 -3.29
C ASP A 223 -10.17 27.90 -2.05
N LEU A 224 -10.06 26.60 -1.76
CA LEU A 224 -10.65 25.92 -0.59
C LEU A 224 -9.74 25.94 0.65
N ASP A 225 -8.64 26.67 0.60
CA ASP A 225 -7.63 26.69 1.66
C ASP A 225 -7.08 25.30 1.99
N ILE A 226 -6.84 24.50 0.95
CA ILE A 226 -6.19 23.17 1.02
C ILE A 226 -4.82 23.29 0.35
N GLN A 227 -3.77 22.83 1.02
CA GLN A 227 -2.41 22.86 0.47
C GLN A 227 -2.18 21.72 -0.52
N PRO A 228 -1.98 21.99 -1.81
CA PRO A 228 -1.48 20.97 -2.75
C PRO A 228 -0.05 20.62 -2.42
N ILE A 229 0.26 19.32 -2.40
CA ILE A 229 1.61 18.80 -2.18
C ILE A 229 1.88 17.77 -3.28
N HIS A 230 3.02 17.89 -3.95
CA HIS A 230 3.43 16.93 -4.96
C HIS A 230 4.61 16.09 -4.48
N GLY A 231 4.59 14.80 -4.82
CA GLY A 231 5.69 13.88 -4.50
C GLY A 231 7.01 14.39 -5.10
N ARG A 232 8.11 14.30 -4.34
CA ARG A 232 9.44 14.64 -4.87
C ARG A 232 9.80 13.68 -5.99
N ILE A 233 10.28 14.21 -7.12
CA ILE A 233 10.79 13.41 -8.24
C ILE A 233 11.89 12.47 -7.71
N LYS A 234 11.76 11.15 -7.98
CA LYS A 234 12.67 10.08 -7.54
C LYS A 234 12.67 9.77 -6.02
N HIS A 235 11.68 10.21 -5.25
CA HIS A 235 11.50 9.81 -3.85
C HIS A 235 10.15 9.10 -3.64
N PRO A 236 10.00 7.82 -4.03
CA PRO A 236 8.74 7.07 -3.95
C PRO A 236 8.23 6.87 -2.51
N GLN A 237 9.05 7.17 -1.51
CA GLN A 237 8.71 6.99 -0.11
C GLN A 237 7.55 7.88 0.37
N THR A 238 7.27 8.99 -0.31
CA THR A 238 6.22 9.95 0.07
C THR A 238 4.82 9.38 -0.13
N GLN A 239 4.61 8.50 -1.10
CA GLN A 239 3.32 7.89 -1.47
C GLN A 239 3.20 6.40 -1.08
N GLY A 240 4.12 5.88 -0.29
CA GLY A 240 4.18 4.45 0.06
C GLY A 240 2.91 3.88 0.72
N LYS A 241 2.02 4.73 1.25
CA LYS A 241 0.74 4.30 1.84
C LYS A 241 -0.30 4.00 0.77
N ILE A 242 -0.46 4.90 -0.20
CA ILE A 242 -1.39 4.68 -1.32
C ILE A 242 -0.89 3.58 -2.25
N GLU A 243 0.43 3.45 -2.47
CA GLU A 243 1.01 2.32 -3.19
C GLU A 243 0.73 0.97 -2.50
N ARG A 244 0.81 0.94 -1.15
CA ARG A 244 0.44 -0.24 -0.38
C ARG A 244 -1.05 -0.53 -0.45
N PHE A 245 -1.90 0.50 -0.46
CA PHE A 245 -3.33 0.40 -0.66
C PHE A 245 -3.63 -0.25 -2.03
N HIS A 246 -3.05 0.26 -3.12
CA HIS A 246 -3.18 -0.29 -4.47
C HIS A 246 -2.74 -1.76 -4.55
N ARG A 247 -1.63 -2.10 -3.89
CA ARG A 247 -1.17 -3.49 -3.82
C ARG A 247 -2.17 -4.37 -3.08
N THR A 248 -2.76 -3.89 -1.99
CA THR A 248 -3.78 -4.61 -1.24
C THR A 248 -5.02 -4.84 -2.09
N MET A 249 -5.53 -3.81 -2.78
CA MET A 249 -6.64 -3.92 -3.73
C MET A 249 -6.34 -4.96 -4.81
N LYS A 250 -5.15 -4.92 -5.40
CA LYS A 250 -4.74 -5.89 -6.42
C LYS A 250 -4.74 -7.32 -5.89
N GLN A 251 -4.25 -7.54 -4.67
CA GLN A 251 -4.14 -8.87 -4.06
C GLN A 251 -5.47 -9.41 -3.56
N GLU A 252 -6.34 -8.56 -3.04
CA GLU A 252 -7.58 -8.99 -2.38
C GLU A 252 -8.79 -8.99 -3.32
N LEU A 253 -8.78 -8.15 -4.38
CA LEU A 253 -9.88 -8.03 -5.33
C LEU A 253 -9.46 -8.40 -6.76
N LEU A 254 -8.59 -7.60 -7.38
CA LEU A 254 -8.42 -7.63 -8.84
C LEU A 254 -7.80 -8.92 -9.38
N LYS A 255 -7.02 -9.66 -8.57
CA LYS A 255 -6.46 -10.95 -8.97
C LYS A 255 -7.47 -12.11 -8.94
N HIS A 256 -8.55 -11.97 -8.20
CA HIS A 256 -9.46 -13.07 -7.88
C HIS A 256 -10.88 -12.84 -8.38
N THR A 257 -11.21 -11.60 -8.76
CA THR A 257 -12.56 -11.21 -9.15
C THR A 257 -12.52 -10.61 -10.55
N PRO A 258 -13.06 -11.29 -11.56
CA PRO A 258 -13.22 -10.69 -12.88
C PRO A 258 -14.18 -9.50 -12.80
N ILE A 259 -13.90 -8.45 -13.56
CA ILE A 259 -14.71 -7.23 -13.64
C ILE A 259 -15.21 -7.08 -15.06
N SER A 260 -16.53 -7.04 -15.22
CA SER A 260 -17.17 -7.09 -16.53
C SER A 260 -17.05 -5.76 -17.28
N ASP A 261 -17.43 -4.68 -16.63
CA ASP A 261 -17.53 -3.32 -17.16
C ASP A 261 -17.38 -2.29 -16.05
N ILE A 262 -17.62 -1.00 -16.35
CA ILE A 262 -17.42 0.09 -15.40
C ILE A 262 -18.45 0.09 -14.26
N ASP A 263 -19.69 -0.37 -14.51
CA ASP A 263 -20.73 -0.43 -13.49
C ASP A 263 -20.44 -1.57 -12.50
N ASP A 264 -20.01 -2.73 -13.00
CA ASP A 264 -19.55 -3.84 -12.19
C ASP A 264 -18.28 -3.45 -11.38
N ALA A 265 -17.37 -2.66 -12.00
CA ALA A 265 -16.22 -2.10 -11.29
C ALA A 265 -16.66 -1.23 -10.11
N ALA A 266 -17.66 -0.35 -10.31
CA ALA A 266 -18.17 0.52 -9.25
C ALA A 266 -18.74 -0.28 -8.08
N ILE A 267 -19.53 -1.31 -8.34
CA ILE A 267 -20.11 -2.18 -7.32
C ILE A 267 -19.02 -2.93 -6.55
N LYS A 268 -18.09 -3.59 -7.25
CA LYS A 268 -17.06 -4.44 -6.63
C LYS A 268 -16.02 -3.62 -5.86
N LEU A 269 -15.61 -2.46 -6.40
CA LEU A 269 -14.66 -1.57 -5.72
C LEU A 269 -15.31 -0.92 -4.49
N ALA A 270 -16.60 -0.54 -4.55
CA ALA A 270 -17.32 -0.03 -3.38
C ALA A 270 -17.44 -1.07 -2.28
N ALA A 271 -17.81 -2.32 -2.60
CA ALA A 271 -17.87 -3.42 -1.65
C ALA A 271 -16.50 -3.73 -1.03
N TRP A 272 -15.43 -3.71 -1.85
CA TRP A 272 -14.07 -3.90 -1.35
C TRP A 272 -13.61 -2.73 -0.45
N LYS A 273 -13.94 -1.48 -0.80
CA LYS A 273 -13.68 -0.29 0.03
C LYS A 273 -14.35 -0.42 1.40
N ASP A 274 -15.61 -0.84 1.42
CA ASP A 274 -16.33 -1.07 2.68
C ASP A 274 -15.63 -2.12 3.54
N LYS A 275 -15.29 -3.28 2.96
CA LYS A 275 -14.52 -4.33 3.62
C LYS A 275 -13.15 -3.85 4.13
N TYR A 276 -12.43 -3.07 3.33
CA TYR A 276 -11.14 -2.49 3.68
C TYR A 276 -11.24 -1.55 4.90
N ASN A 277 -12.26 -0.69 4.93
CA ASN A 277 -12.46 0.28 5.99
C ASN A 277 -13.02 -0.33 7.27
N ASN A 278 -14.00 -1.24 7.16
CA ASN A 278 -14.86 -1.65 8.26
C ASN A 278 -14.59 -3.05 8.80
N ILE A 279 -13.91 -3.91 8.03
CA ILE A 279 -13.72 -5.31 8.40
C ILE A 279 -12.24 -5.65 8.54
N ARG A 280 -11.39 -5.15 7.67
CA ARG A 280 -9.98 -5.52 7.58
C ARG A 280 -9.15 -4.87 8.68
N PRO A 281 -8.50 -5.65 9.59
CA PRO A 281 -7.55 -5.11 10.56
C PRO A 281 -6.23 -4.68 9.90
N HIS A 282 -5.63 -3.60 10.40
CA HIS A 282 -4.39 -3.04 9.90
C HIS A 282 -3.26 -3.10 10.94
N GLU A 283 -2.18 -3.82 10.64
CA GLU A 283 -1.02 -3.90 11.54
C GLU A 283 -0.44 -2.51 11.87
N ALA A 284 -0.45 -1.58 10.91
CA ALA A 284 0.03 -0.22 11.12
C ALA A 284 -0.81 0.59 12.13
N LEU A 285 -2.06 0.18 12.34
CA LEU A 285 -2.99 0.80 13.29
C LEU A 285 -3.14 -0.03 14.57
N GLY A 286 -2.19 -0.92 14.89
CA GLY A 286 -2.29 -1.81 16.03
C GLY A 286 -3.46 -2.79 15.92
N MET A 287 -3.73 -3.30 14.72
CA MET A 287 -4.84 -4.20 14.38
C MET A 287 -6.23 -3.55 14.50
N LYS A 288 -6.33 -2.23 14.56
CA LYS A 288 -7.61 -1.50 14.41
C LYS A 288 -8.01 -1.47 12.94
N ARG A 289 -9.32 -1.28 12.70
CA ARG A 289 -9.87 -1.01 11.37
C ARG A 289 -9.71 0.48 11.04
N PRO A 290 -9.56 0.89 9.79
CA PRO A 290 -9.52 2.30 9.43
C PRO A 290 -10.69 3.11 9.97
N SER A 291 -11.92 2.58 9.94
CA SER A 291 -13.12 3.23 10.46
C SER A 291 -13.13 3.43 11.98
N GLU A 292 -12.37 2.64 12.74
CA GLU A 292 -12.22 2.81 14.20
C GLU A 292 -11.28 3.97 14.56
N VAL A 293 -10.52 4.48 13.59
CA VAL A 293 -9.52 5.54 13.76
C VAL A 293 -9.94 6.83 13.07
N TYR A 294 -10.62 6.73 11.93
CA TYR A 294 -11.01 7.87 11.11
C TYR A 294 -12.16 8.68 11.74
N THR A 295 -12.03 9.98 11.66
CA THR A 295 -13.09 10.95 11.97
C THR A 295 -13.21 11.96 10.83
N PRO A 296 -14.43 12.28 10.37
CA PRO A 296 -14.63 13.31 9.33
C PRO A 296 -14.07 14.67 9.73
N SER A 297 -13.71 15.47 8.74
CA SER A 297 -13.18 16.81 8.98
C SER A 297 -14.25 17.75 9.52
N GLN A 298 -13.86 18.62 10.46
CA GLN A 298 -14.71 19.71 10.94
C GLN A 298 -14.81 20.86 9.93
N ARG A 299 -13.92 20.94 8.95
CA ARG A 299 -13.93 21.92 7.87
C ARG A 299 -14.94 21.48 6.82
N GLN A 300 -16.12 22.09 6.81
CA GLN A 300 -17.17 21.76 5.87
C GLN A 300 -16.87 22.30 4.47
N TYR A 301 -17.25 21.55 3.44
CA TYR A 301 -17.20 22.01 2.06
C TYR A 301 -18.37 22.95 1.75
N SER A 302 -18.10 24.02 1.02
CA SER A 302 -19.11 24.94 0.48
C SER A 302 -18.90 25.11 -1.02
N GLU A 303 -19.97 25.04 -1.78
CA GLU A 303 -19.97 25.37 -3.23
C GLU A 303 -19.62 26.85 -3.46
N ASN A 304 -20.05 27.73 -2.54
CA ASN A 304 -19.78 29.15 -2.59
C ASN A 304 -18.46 29.45 -1.89
N ILE A 305 -17.39 29.58 -2.66
CA ILE A 305 -16.10 29.99 -2.14
C ILE A 305 -16.10 31.52 -1.96
N PRO A 306 -15.91 32.04 -0.74
CA PRO A 306 -15.94 33.49 -0.50
C PRO A 306 -14.78 34.18 -1.22
N LYS A 307 -15.01 35.45 -1.59
CA LYS A 307 -13.93 36.30 -2.09
C LYS A 307 -12.85 36.40 -1.02
N PHE A 308 -11.60 36.31 -1.45
CA PHE A 308 -10.47 36.48 -0.56
C PHE A 308 -10.11 37.99 -0.47
N GLU A 309 -10.00 38.51 0.74
CA GLU A 309 -9.58 39.87 0.99
C GLU A 309 -8.11 39.88 1.43
N TYR A 310 -7.30 40.63 0.67
CA TYR A 310 -5.89 40.84 1.00
C TYR A 310 -5.77 42.00 2.00
N GLY A 311 -4.79 41.93 2.89
CA GLY A 311 -4.63 42.88 4.01
C GLY A 311 -4.27 44.31 3.62
N GLY A 312 -4.03 44.61 2.34
CA GLY A 312 -3.74 45.94 1.83
C GLY A 312 -2.32 46.46 2.11
N GLU A 313 -1.48 45.69 2.76
CA GLU A 313 -0.08 46.07 3.05
C GLU A 313 0.84 45.94 1.84
N TYR A 314 0.48 45.10 0.88
CA TYR A 314 1.31 44.77 -0.28
C TYR A 314 0.55 44.98 -1.59
N HIS A 315 1.29 44.99 -2.69
CA HIS A 315 0.71 45.19 -4.02
C HIS A 315 -0.12 43.98 -4.45
N VAL A 316 -1.40 44.19 -4.71
CA VAL A 316 -2.34 43.19 -5.22
C VAL A 316 -2.65 43.50 -6.69
N ILE A 317 -2.36 42.53 -7.58
CA ILE A 317 -2.47 42.70 -9.02
C ILE A 317 -3.34 41.61 -9.62
N ARG A 318 -4.26 42.03 -10.50
CA ARG A 318 -5.10 41.06 -11.26
C ARG A 318 -4.31 40.46 -12.39
N VAL A 319 -4.40 39.12 -12.55
CA VAL A 319 -3.83 38.38 -13.66
C VAL A 319 -4.62 38.67 -14.93
N ASN A 320 -3.95 39.04 -16.00
CA ASN A 320 -4.58 39.38 -17.28
C ASN A 320 -5.05 38.14 -18.08
N SER A 321 -5.72 38.40 -19.22
CA SER A 321 -6.28 37.34 -20.10
C SER A 321 -5.24 36.33 -20.70
N TRP A 322 -3.96 36.60 -20.53
CA TRP A 322 -2.86 35.77 -21.03
C TRP A 322 -2.12 35.04 -19.89
N GLY A 323 -2.61 35.12 -18.65
CA GLY A 323 -1.97 34.51 -17.49
C GLY A 323 -0.76 35.27 -16.93
N TYR A 324 -0.61 36.57 -17.29
CA TYR A 324 0.48 37.43 -16.85
C TYR A 324 0.01 38.45 -15.83
N VAL A 325 0.95 38.87 -14.98
CA VAL A 325 0.85 40.08 -14.16
C VAL A 325 1.97 41.04 -14.54
N ARG A 326 1.71 42.35 -14.40
CA ARG A 326 2.75 43.36 -14.49
C ARG A 326 3.06 43.87 -13.08
N PHE A 327 4.23 43.51 -12.59
CA PHE A 327 4.72 43.95 -11.29
C PHE A 327 6.02 44.73 -11.48
N ASP A 328 6.06 45.97 -10.98
CA ASP A 328 7.13 46.89 -11.26
C ASP A 328 7.35 47.03 -12.79
N ARG A 329 8.57 46.88 -13.26
CA ARG A 329 8.94 46.89 -14.70
C ARG A 329 8.81 45.52 -15.37
N TRP A 330 8.47 44.43 -14.63
CA TRP A 330 8.49 43.08 -15.10
C TRP A 330 7.11 42.59 -15.55
N GLN A 331 7.08 41.81 -16.62
CA GLN A 331 5.90 41.04 -17.05
C GLN A 331 6.12 39.58 -16.70
N ILE A 332 5.40 39.10 -15.71
CA ILE A 332 5.61 37.79 -15.10
C ILE A 332 4.49 36.85 -15.53
N TYR A 333 4.83 35.72 -16.12
CA TYR A 333 3.87 34.65 -16.41
C TYR A 333 3.64 33.78 -15.19
N LEU A 334 2.38 33.69 -14.78
CA LEU A 334 1.99 32.82 -13.68
C LEU A 334 1.34 31.53 -14.18
N SER A 335 0.17 31.64 -14.80
CA SER A 335 -0.58 30.50 -15.37
C SER A 335 -1.86 30.98 -16.04
N GLU A 336 -2.31 30.29 -17.08
CA GLU A 336 -3.63 30.51 -17.67
C GLU A 336 -4.77 30.19 -16.68
N THR A 337 -4.56 29.26 -15.77
CA THR A 337 -5.56 28.91 -14.75
C THR A 337 -5.75 30.01 -13.69
N MET A 338 -4.82 30.96 -13.61
CA MET A 338 -4.89 32.12 -12.71
C MET A 338 -5.51 33.37 -13.34
N ILE A 339 -5.95 33.30 -14.60
CA ILE A 339 -6.65 34.43 -15.26
C ILE A 339 -7.76 34.94 -14.37
N ASP A 340 -7.86 36.29 -14.28
CA ASP A 340 -8.81 37.06 -13.45
C ASP A 340 -8.65 36.89 -11.94
N GLN A 341 -7.66 36.12 -11.47
CA GLN A 341 -7.34 36.05 -10.05
C GLN A 341 -6.45 37.20 -9.61
N TYR A 342 -6.47 37.51 -8.32
CA TYR A 342 -5.64 38.52 -7.71
C TYR A 342 -4.45 37.89 -7.02
N ILE A 343 -3.25 38.44 -7.23
CA ILE A 343 -1.99 37.98 -6.68
C ILE A 343 -1.36 39.10 -5.88
N GLU A 344 -0.98 38.81 -4.66
CA GLU A 344 -0.25 39.72 -3.80
C GLU A 344 1.27 39.48 -3.94
N PHE A 345 2.04 40.57 -4.06
CA PHE A 345 3.51 40.50 -4.15
C PHE A 345 4.11 41.05 -2.87
N ARG A 346 4.85 40.23 -2.15
CA ARG A 346 5.54 40.55 -0.91
C ARG A 346 7.04 40.57 -1.12
N PRO A 347 7.80 41.53 -0.56
CA PRO A 347 9.25 41.44 -0.54
C PRO A 347 9.68 40.23 0.30
N SER A 348 10.74 39.57 -0.11
CA SER A 348 11.40 38.57 0.73
C SER A 348 12.14 39.24 1.90
N SER A 349 12.41 38.49 2.94
CA SER A 349 13.12 38.97 4.14
C SER A 349 14.52 39.47 3.88
N ASP A 350 15.17 38.97 2.84
CA ASP A 350 16.53 39.35 2.40
C ASP A 350 16.54 40.59 1.45
N GLY A 351 15.40 40.95 0.90
CA GLY A 351 15.27 42.05 -0.08
C GLY A 351 15.77 41.71 -1.49
N GLU A 352 16.31 40.53 -1.72
CA GLU A 352 16.87 40.10 -3.01
C GLU A 352 15.79 39.49 -3.92
N SER A 353 14.68 39.07 -3.36
CA SER A 353 13.58 38.47 -4.10
C SER A 353 12.22 39.04 -3.69
N PHE A 354 11.22 38.76 -4.49
CA PHE A 354 9.80 38.98 -4.12
C PHE A 354 8.99 37.71 -4.33
N VAL A 355 8.00 37.54 -3.48
CA VAL A 355 7.14 36.35 -3.40
C VAL A 355 5.77 36.67 -3.95
N ALA A 356 5.31 35.89 -4.93
CA ALA A 356 3.92 35.94 -5.38
C ALA A 356 3.06 35.03 -4.49
N CYS A 357 1.99 35.64 -3.94
CA CYS A 357 1.06 34.97 -3.03
C CYS A 357 -0.33 34.90 -3.64
N TYR A 358 -0.93 33.74 -3.64
CA TYR A 358 -2.33 33.55 -3.98
C TYR A 358 -3.09 33.10 -2.74
N ARG A 359 -4.01 33.93 -2.27
CA ARG A 359 -4.72 33.72 -0.99
C ARG A 359 -3.72 33.45 0.15
N ASN A 360 -3.85 32.33 0.84
CA ASN A 360 -2.99 31.93 1.96
C ASN A 360 -1.73 31.16 1.52
N PHE A 361 -1.36 31.22 0.24
CA PHE A 361 -0.26 30.39 -0.29
C PHE A 361 0.79 31.23 -1.01
N LYS A 362 2.06 31.03 -0.65
CA LYS A 362 3.19 31.37 -1.52
C LYS A 362 3.14 30.43 -2.72
N ILE A 363 3.18 31.00 -3.93
CA ILE A 363 3.08 30.21 -5.17
C ILE A 363 4.35 30.27 -6.02
N ALA A 364 5.08 31.39 -5.98
CA ALA A 364 6.32 31.55 -6.72
C ALA A 364 7.23 32.58 -6.05
N GLU A 365 8.54 32.53 -6.41
CA GLU A 365 9.53 33.49 -5.99
C GLU A 365 10.32 33.99 -7.21
N PHE A 366 10.59 35.29 -7.27
CA PHE A 366 11.18 35.98 -8.40
C PHE A 366 12.32 36.88 -7.93
N ASP A 367 13.36 36.98 -8.74
CA ASP A 367 14.50 37.85 -8.50
C ASP A 367 14.10 39.33 -8.68
N THR A 368 14.62 40.22 -7.80
CA THR A 368 14.36 41.67 -7.88
C THR A 368 15.17 42.38 -8.94
N ALA A 369 16.29 41.80 -9.41
CA ALA A 369 17.16 42.41 -10.39
C ALA A 369 16.61 42.34 -11.82
N ASP A 370 16.07 41.19 -12.20
CA ASP A 370 15.62 40.92 -13.56
C ASP A 370 14.20 40.37 -13.69
N GLY A 371 13.53 40.06 -12.55
CA GLY A 371 12.17 39.54 -12.49
C GLY A 371 12.04 38.10 -12.98
N HIS A 372 13.14 37.36 -13.11
CA HIS A 372 13.03 35.97 -13.52
C HIS A 372 12.59 35.06 -12.38
N LEU A 373 11.97 33.94 -12.75
CA LEU A 373 11.46 32.96 -11.81
C LEU A 373 12.62 32.20 -11.14
N ILE A 374 12.81 32.37 -9.83
CA ILE A 374 13.76 31.60 -9.04
C ILE A 374 13.24 30.19 -8.85
N HIS A 375 12.04 30.08 -8.26
CA HIS A 375 11.39 28.79 -8.16
C HIS A 375 9.86 28.92 -8.02
N ARG A 376 9.17 27.83 -8.35
CA ARG A 376 7.72 27.68 -8.21
C ARG A 376 7.43 26.57 -7.23
N SER A 377 6.74 26.91 -6.14
CA SER A 377 6.32 25.95 -5.12
C SER A 377 5.08 26.46 -4.42
N ILE A 378 4.18 25.57 -4.05
CA ILE A 378 2.99 25.95 -3.28
C ILE A 378 3.26 25.59 -1.81
N SER A 379 3.27 26.60 -0.96
CA SER A 379 3.39 26.43 0.48
C SER A 379 2.49 27.42 1.20
N ARG A 380 1.96 27.05 2.35
CA ARG A 380 1.17 27.94 3.18
C ARG A 380 2.06 29.07 3.71
N LEU A 381 1.50 30.29 3.78
CA LEU A 381 2.16 31.49 4.32
C LEU A 381 2.36 31.40 5.83
#